data_42d2642de83c3e99a5afd46b78442e36
#
_entry.id   42d2642de83c3e99a5afd46b78442e36
#
_cell.length_a   1.000
_cell.length_b   1.000
_cell.length_c   1.000
_cell.angle_alpha   90.00
_cell.angle_beta   90.00
_cell.angle_gamma   90.00
#
_symmetry.space_group_name_H-M   'P 1'
#
loop_
_entity.id
_entity.type
_entity.pdbx_description
1 polymer ?
#
loop_
_entity_poly.entity_id
_entity_poly.type
_entity_poly.pdbx_seq_one_letter_code
_entity_poly.pdbx_strand_id
1 'polypeptide(L)'
;MHEYALFLLVIALPLSKFFLSVAQLIMVINWLLWGNPIPKFKAFFNNKLAVVVTSLFFLHVVGLIYTQEFSYALKDLRIKLPLLALPIILSTSPKFTKSKTYWLLGFFAASVLFGTFTSILKLSGVFSDKIYDTRKISVFISHIRFSLMICLTLFFIVLAQLKSTKKQKIALGIIALWLLLFLIIFESITGIVVLAVLALTFSFIGVVKLQNLKLKIAALCCFVVIPFLTIYPIYKEWNQSFNVAPIESLKIASHSKNGEEYYNNLNRKEIENGNYVWVNVAWVELKNGWSKRSSIDFEEKDNRNQPVHATLIRYMASKGLTKDAEGINKLTDKEIKLVESGVSNYRFPTQKGLQARVYKILWEFDHYFKGGNPSGNSVMQRLEFWKAGYVIAKQNPIIGVGTGDVKISFYEAYETINTQLQKKYWLRAHNQYFTIFITFGFLGLAWFLVTLFYPVFNFPKNTFWYPYVGFLIIALVSFISEDTLESQIGVTFFAFFNSFLLFGYHKD
;
A
#
# COMPACT_ATOMS: atom_id res chain seq x y z
N MET A 1 -1.17 33.03 -13.90
CA MET A 1 -2.11 32.12 -13.19
C MET A 1 -1.79 30.63 -13.38
N HIS A 2 -1.49 30.17 -14.60
CA HIS A 2 -1.19 28.75 -14.85
C HIS A 2 -0.08 28.17 -13.94
N GLU A 3 1.03 28.86 -13.80
CA GLU A 3 2.15 28.45 -12.95
C GLU A 3 1.75 28.34 -11.47
N TYR A 4 1.03 29.34 -10.94
CA TYR A 4 0.58 29.31 -9.54
C TYR A 4 -0.41 28.17 -9.24
N ALA A 5 -1.27 27.83 -10.22
CA ALA A 5 -2.16 26.69 -10.07
C ALA A 5 -1.41 25.35 -10.03
N LEU A 6 -0.31 25.22 -10.80
CA LEU A 6 0.58 24.04 -10.74
C LEU A 6 1.31 23.95 -9.40
N PHE A 7 1.81 25.08 -8.86
CA PHE A 7 2.40 25.11 -7.51
C PHE A 7 1.37 24.71 -6.45
N LEU A 8 0.16 25.26 -6.52
CA LEU A 8 -0.92 24.90 -5.61
C LEU A 8 -1.25 23.40 -5.70
N LEU A 9 -1.28 22.83 -6.92
CA LEU A 9 -1.58 21.42 -7.13
C LEU A 9 -0.53 20.53 -6.46
N VAL A 10 0.76 20.79 -6.63
CA VAL A 10 1.82 19.94 -6.05
C VAL A 10 1.90 20.09 -4.53
N ILE A 11 1.57 21.27 -3.97
CA ILE A 11 1.47 21.49 -2.54
C ILE A 11 0.26 20.74 -1.96
N ALA A 12 -0.90 20.84 -2.63
CA ALA A 12 -2.13 20.23 -2.17
C ALA A 12 -2.13 18.71 -2.28
N LEU A 13 -1.37 18.15 -3.22
CA LEU A 13 -1.38 16.72 -3.53
C LEU A 13 -1.13 15.82 -2.31
N PRO A 14 -0.12 16.04 -1.46
CA PRO A 14 0.07 15.27 -0.22
C PRO A 14 -0.76 15.77 0.96
N LEU A 15 -1.38 16.98 0.90
CA LEU A 15 -1.91 17.66 2.07
C LEU A 15 -3.44 17.84 2.08
N SER A 16 -4.09 17.99 0.92
CA SER A 16 -5.52 18.35 0.93
C SER A 16 -6.25 17.99 -0.36
N LYS A 17 -7.26 17.12 -0.24
CA LYS A 17 -8.17 16.79 -1.34
C LYS A 17 -8.96 18.02 -1.84
N PHE A 18 -9.34 18.91 -0.92
CA PHE A 18 -10.10 20.10 -1.26
C PHE A 18 -9.27 21.06 -2.12
N PHE A 19 -8.09 21.46 -1.64
CA PHE A 19 -7.21 22.35 -2.39
C PHE A 19 -6.70 21.72 -3.68
N LEU A 20 -6.58 20.39 -3.73
CA LEU A 20 -6.26 19.66 -4.96
C LEU A 20 -7.36 19.86 -6.03
N SER A 21 -8.63 19.77 -5.63
CA SER A 21 -9.77 20.03 -6.54
C SER A 21 -9.81 21.50 -6.99
N VAL A 22 -9.56 22.42 -6.07
CA VAL A 22 -9.49 23.87 -6.38
C VAL A 22 -8.38 24.15 -7.38
N ALA A 23 -7.20 23.61 -7.17
CA ALA A 23 -6.06 23.78 -8.10
C ALA A 23 -6.40 23.25 -9.50
N GLN A 24 -7.00 22.08 -9.61
CA GLN A 24 -7.42 21.52 -10.89
C GLN A 24 -8.47 22.39 -11.58
N LEU A 25 -9.47 22.88 -10.84
CA LEU A 25 -10.48 23.76 -11.38
C LEU A 25 -9.86 25.08 -11.91
N ILE A 26 -8.98 25.71 -11.14
CA ILE A 26 -8.24 26.91 -11.56
C ILE A 26 -7.44 26.62 -12.83
N MET A 27 -6.78 25.45 -12.93
CA MET A 27 -6.03 25.07 -14.13
C MET A 27 -6.94 24.97 -15.37
N VAL A 28 -8.09 24.30 -15.23
CA VAL A 28 -9.06 24.14 -16.32
C VAL A 28 -9.62 25.51 -16.76
N ILE A 29 -10.09 26.33 -15.81
CA ILE A 29 -10.64 27.65 -16.08
C ILE A 29 -9.58 28.54 -16.75
N ASN A 30 -8.37 28.59 -16.19
CA ASN A 30 -7.29 29.38 -16.76
C ASN A 30 -6.91 28.91 -18.18
N TRP A 31 -6.91 27.59 -18.43
CA TRP A 31 -6.62 27.04 -19.76
C TRP A 31 -7.71 27.42 -20.77
N LEU A 32 -8.99 27.39 -20.38
CA LEU A 32 -10.10 27.79 -21.25
C LEU A 32 -10.06 29.29 -21.57
N LEU A 33 -9.80 30.13 -20.56
CA LEU A 33 -9.80 31.58 -20.69
C LEU A 33 -8.52 32.16 -21.33
N TRP A 34 -7.42 31.41 -21.32
CA TRP A 34 -6.14 31.89 -21.86
C TRP A 34 -6.00 31.63 -23.35
N GLY A 35 -6.28 32.64 -24.18
CA GLY A 35 -6.16 32.58 -25.65
C GLY A 35 -7.19 31.67 -26.33
N ASN A 36 -7.05 31.56 -27.66
CA ASN A 36 -8.01 30.78 -28.47
C ASN A 36 -7.87 29.26 -28.21
N PRO A 37 -8.95 28.53 -27.92
CA PRO A 37 -8.90 27.09 -27.68
C PRO A 37 -8.63 26.25 -28.94
N ILE A 38 -9.01 26.71 -30.14
CA ILE A 38 -8.88 25.95 -31.40
C ILE A 38 -7.43 25.54 -31.70
N PRO A 39 -6.42 26.47 -31.69
CA PRO A 39 -5.04 26.09 -31.86
C PRO A 39 -4.52 25.11 -30.77
N LYS A 40 -5.01 25.23 -29.53
CA LYS A 40 -4.62 24.34 -28.45
C LYS A 40 -5.11 22.92 -28.71
N PHE A 41 -6.37 22.74 -29.11
CA PHE A 41 -6.88 21.43 -29.50
C PHE A 41 -6.14 20.85 -30.70
N LYS A 42 -5.86 21.67 -31.72
CA LYS A 42 -5.04 21.23 -32.84
C LYS A 42 -3.64 20.77 -32.40
N ALA A 43 -2.99 21.51 -31.51
CA ALA A 43 -1.69 21.13 -30.94
C ALA A 43 -1.76 19.84 -30.13
N PHE A 44 -2.83 19.65 -29.35
CA PHE A 44 -3.08 18.42 -28.61
C PHE A 44 -3.21 17.21 -29.54
N PHE A 45 -4.08 17.28 -30.56
CA PHE A 45 -4.28 16.15 -31.49
C PHE A 45 -3.06 15.83 -32.35
N ASN A 46 -2.21 16.81 -32.62
CA ASN A 46 -0.91 16.60 -33.28
C ASN A 46 0.13 15.94 -32.36
N ASN A 47 -0.09 15.91 -31.04
CA ASN A 47 0.79 15.28 -30.08
C ASN A 47 0.31 13.84 -29.77
N LYS A 48 0.82 12.86 -30.51
CA LYS A 48 0.46 11.45 -30.35
C LYS A 48 0.61 10.94 -28.91
N LEU A 49 1.65 11.37 -28.18
CA LEU A 49 1.85 10.99 -26.78
C LEU A 49 0.70 11.50 -25.89
N ALA A 50 0.29 12.76 -26.08
CA ALA A 50 -0.79 13.35 -25.31
C ALA A 50 -2.13 12.64 -25.59
N VAL A 51 -2.40 12.35 -26.87
CA VAL A 51 -3.62 11.62 -27.28
C VAL A 51 -3.65 10.22 -26.65
N VAL A 52 -2.54 9.46 -26.74
CA VAL A 52 -2.47 8.10 -26.17
C VAL A 52 -2.66 8.11 -24.64
N VAL A 53 -1.99 9.02 -23.94
CA VAL A 53 -2.15 9.11 -22.47
C VAL A 53 -3.57 9.50 -22.08
N THR A 54 -4.19 10.43 -22.81
CA THR A 54 -5.58 10.87 -22.56
C THR A 54 -6.59 9.78 -22.88
N SER A 55 -6.30 8.89 -23.82
CA SER A 55 -7.20 7.82 -24.24
C SER A 55 -7.56 6.86 -23.11
N LEU A 56 -6.78 6.81 -22.03
CA LEU A 56 -7.12 6.07 -20.82
C LEU A 56 -8.43 6.55 -20.19
N PHE A 57 -8.71 7.86 -20.22
CA PHE A 57 -10.00 8.40 -19.79
C PHE A 57 -11.14 7.91 -20.70
N PHE A 58 -10.92 7.94 -22.00
CA PHE A 58 -11.93 7.51 -22.97
C PHE A 58 -12.25 6.02 -22.89
N LEU A 59 -11.32 5.17 -22.42
CA LEU A 59 -11.62 3.77 -22.10
C LEU A 59 -12.77 3.67 -21.08
N HIS A 60 -12.78 4.53 -20.06
CA HIS A 60 -13.86 4.58 -19.06
C HIS A 60 -15.17 5.14 -19.65
N VAL A 61 -15.08 6.06 -20.62
CA VAL A 61 -16.28 6.55 -21.36
C VAL A 61 -16.88 5.43 -22.22
N VAL A 62 -16.05 4.65 -22.93
CA VAL A 62 -16.50 3.50 -23.72
C VAL A 62 -17.21 2.47 -22.83
N GLY A 63 -16.71 2.25 -21.61
CA GLY A 63 -17.37 1.35 -20.66
C GLY A 63 -18.77 1.77 -20.21
N LEU A 64 -19.23 3.00 -20.53
CA LEU A 64 -20.63 3.41 -20.29
C LEU A 64 -21.62 2.75 -21.27
N ILE A 65 -21.16 2.33 -22.43
CA ILE A 65 -22.03 1.82 -23.51
C ILE A 65 -22.79 0.55 -23.06
N TYR A 66 -22.17 -0.24 -22.19
CA TYR A 66 -22.71 -1.53 -21.72
C TYR A 66 -22.86 -1.59 -20.18
N THR A 67 -22.79 -0.44 -19.48
CA THR A 67 -23.01 -0.33 -18.04
C THR A 67 -24.49 -0.21 -17.70
N GLN A 68 -24.92 -0.76 -16.59
CA GLN A 68 -26.28 -0.64 -16.06
C GLN A 68 -26.35 0.42 -14.95
N GLU A 69 -25.33 0.48 -14.10
CA GLU A 69 -25.24 1.38 -12.94
C GLU A 69 -24.65 2.76 -13.30
N PHE A 70 -25.40 3.58 -14.06
CA PHE A 70 -24.95 4.90 -14.52
C PHE A 70 -24.58 5.86 -13.39
N SER A 71 -25.31 5.82 -12.28
CA SER A 71 -25.02 6.67 -11.11
C SER A 71 -23.59 6.46 -10.58
N TYR A 72 -23.18 5.19 -10.50
CA TYR A 72 -21.84 4.83 -10.09
C TYR A 72 -20.80 5.19 -11.17
N ALA A 73 -21.11 4.94 -12.44
CA ALA A 73 -20.24 5.24 -13.57
C ALA A 73 -19.90 6.75 -13.66
N LEU A 74 -20.88 7.63 -13.52
CA LEU A 74 -20.66 9.09 -13.55
C LEU A 74 -19.79 9.55 -12.37
N LYS A 75 -19.98 8.96 -11.19
CA LYS A 75 -19.10 9.22 -10.03
C LYS A 75 -17.68 8.78 -10.29
N ASP A 76 -17.49 7.62 -10.94
CA ASP A 76 -16.20 7.08 -11.31
C ASP A 76 -15.50 7.97 -12.35
N LEU A 77 -16.20 8.40 -13.41
CA LEU A 77 -15.68 9.33 -14.42
C LEU A 77 -15.24 10.65 -13.80
N ARG A 78 -16.03 11.19 -12.85
CA ARG A 78 -15.65 12.42 -12.14
C ARG A 78 -14.32 12.28 -11.41
N ILE A 79 -14.06 11.13 -10.79
CA ILE A 79 -12.78 10.87 -10.13
C ILE A 79 -11.64 10.84 -11.15
N LYS A 80 -11.90 10.36 -12.37
CA LYS A 80 -10.91 10.17 -13.44
C LYS A 80 -10.72 11.39 -14.36
N LEU A 81 -11.46 12.49 -14.15
CA LEU A 81 -11.26 13.74 -14.90
C LEU A 81 -9.81 14.22 -15.00
N PRO A 82 -8.94 14.04 -13.99
CA PRO A 82 -7.51 14.38 -14.13
C PRO A 82 -6.80 13.68 -15.29
N LEU A 83 -7.23 12.45 -15.67
CA LEU A 83 -6.67 11.72 -16.83
C LEU A 83 -7.04 12.38 -18.16
N LEU A 84 -8.11 13.14 -18.20
CA LEU A 84 -8.51 13.96 -19.36
C LEU A 84 -7.82 15.33 -19.32
N ALA A 85 -8.02 16.05 -18.22
CA ALA A 85 -7.68 17.47 -18.13
C ALA A 85 -6.17 17.73 -18.10
N LEU A 86 -5.41 16.98 -17.29
CA LEU A 86 -3.99 17.28 -17.09
C LEU A 86 -3.13 17.02 -18.33
N PRO A 87 -3.30 15.92 -19.10
CA PRO A 87 -2.56 15.73 -20.34
C PRO A 87 -2.88 16.80 -21.38
N ILE A 88 -4.16 17.20 -21.54
CA ILE A 88 -4.57 18.25 -22.47
C ILE A 88 -3.91 19.57 -22.07
N ILE A 89 -4.05 19.99 -20.82
CA ILE A 89 -3.53 21.26 -20.32
C ILE A 89 -2.00 21.29 -20.43
N LEU A 90 -1.30 20.28 -19.92
CA LEU A 90 0.16 20.30 -19.85
C LEU A 90 0.83 20.12 -21.21
N SER A 91 0.19 19.44 -22.18
CA SER A 91 0.73 19.31 -23.51
C SER A 91 0.59 20.58 -24.38
N THR A 92 -0.34 21.47 -24.00
CA THR A 92 -0.71 22.66 -24.79
C THR A 92 -0.42 23.99 -24.10
N SER A 93 0.01 23.95 -22.84
CA SER A 93 0.40 25.15 -22.07
C SER A 93 1.88 25.48 -22.23
N PRO A 94 2.30 26.72 -21.88
CA PRO A 94 3.71 27.09 -21.84
C PRO A 94 4.52 26.15 -20.94
N LYS A 95 5.68 25.78 -21.43
CA LYS A 95 6.57 24.85 -20.73
C LYS A 95 7.37 25.56 -19.65
N PHE A 96 7.63 24.86 -18.57
CA PHE A 96 8.47 25.35 -17.49
C PHE A 96 9.94 25.37 -17.90
N THR A 97 10.63 26.45 -17.52
CA THR A 97 12.08 26.45 -17.54
C THR A 97 12.63 25.48 -16.51
N LYS A 98 13.88 25.06 -16.67
CA LYS A 98 14.58 24.19 -15.75
C LYS A 98 14.53 24.69 -14.31
N SER A 99 14.74 25.98 -14.08
CA SER A 99 14.66 26.61 -12.76
C SER A 99 13.25 26.47 -12.16
N LYS A 100 12.20 26.81 -12.91
CA LYS A 100 10.80 26.67 -12.44
C LYS A 100 10.44 25.22 -12.15
N THR A 101 10.94 24.26 -12.94
CA THR A 101 10.75 22.84 -12.68
C THR A 101 11.37 22.42 -11.35
N TYR A 102 12.61 22.86 -11.05
CA TYR A 102 13.23 22.58 -9.75
C TYR A 102 12.45 23.19 -8.58
N TRP A 103 11.94 24.42 -8.74
CA TRP A 103 11.09 25.04 -7.73
C TRP A 103 9.79 24.24 -7.50
N LEU A 104 9.14 23.81 -8.59
CA LEU A 104 7.91 23.00 -8.48
C LEU A 104 8.15 21.69 -7.72
N LEU A 105 9.22 20.96 -8.08
CA LEU A 105 9.59 19.72 -7.40
C LEU A 105 10.04 19.98 -5.94
N GLY A 106 10.68 21.14 -5.68
CA GLY A 106 11.05 21.59 -4.34
C GLY A 106 9.81 21.84 -3.45
N PHE A 107 8.78 22.51 -3.97
CA PHE A 107 7.52 22.70 -3.24
C PHE A 107 6.79 21.38 -2.99
N PHE A 108 6.80 20.46 -3.96
CA PHE A 108 6.29 19.11 -3.74
C PHE A 108 7.04 18.40 -2.60
N ALA A 109 8.37 18.41 -2.63
CA ALA A 109 9.20 17.82 -1.60
C ALA A 109 8.96 18.46 -0.21
N ALA A 110 8.85 19.79 -0.14
CA ALA A 110 8.55 20.51 1.09
C ALA A 110 7.18 20.11 1.67
N SER A 111 6.18 19.94 0.81
CA SER A 111 4.84 19.50 1.22
C SER A 111 4.82 18.06 1.74
N VAL A 112 5.60 17.16 1.11
CA VAL A 112 5.80 15.80 1.59
C VAL A 112 6.50 15.82 2.96
N LEU A 113 7.56 16.62 3.12
CA LEU A 113 8.26 16.78 4.41
C LEU A 113 7.33 17.30 5.50
N PHE A 114 6.51 18.30 5.21
CA PHE A 114 5.51 18.81 6.14
C PHE A 114 4.52 17.72 6.56
N GLY A 115 4.05 16.90 5.61
CA GLY A 115 3.19 15.75 5.90
C GLY A 115 3.85 14.68 6.77
N THR A 116 5.17 14.42 6.60
CA THR A 116 5.90 13.49 7.47
C THR A 116 6.07 14.05 8.87
N PHE A 117 6.38 15.34 8.99
CA PHE A 117 6.53 16.00 10.28
C PHE A 117 5.21 16.00 11.09
N THR A 118 4.09 16.37 10.48
CA THR A 118 2.77 16.33 11.13
C THR A 118 2.36 14.91 11.51
N SER A 119 2.75 13.91 10.74
CA SER A 119 2.51 12.50 11.07
C SER A 119 3.32 12.05 12.30
N ILE A 120 4.55 12.51 12.48
CA ILE A 120 5.35 12.24 13.68
C ILE A 120 4.76 12.96 14.89
N LEU A 121 4.32 14.22 14.76
CA LEU A 121 3.62 14.93 15.84
C LEU A 121 2.34 14.19 16.27
N LYS A 122 1.63 13.60 15.34
CA LYS A 122 0.48 12.76 15.66
C LYS A 122 0.88 11.48 16.39
N LEU A 123 1.98 10.84 16.00
CA LEU A 123 2.51 9.64 16.66
C LEU A 123 2.96 9.95 18.11
N SER A 124 3.50 11.14 18.36
CA SER A 124 3.92 11.57 19.70
C SER A 124 2.76 11.91 20.65
N GLY A 125 1.50 11.84 20.17
CA GLY A 125 0.32 12.10 21.00
C GLY A 125 -0.11 13.58 21.06
N VAL A 126 0.51 14.48 20.29
CA VAL A 126 0.16 15.92 20.28
C VAL A 126 -1.27 16.18 19.80
N PHE A 127 -1.80 15.35 18.88
CA PHE A 127 -3.10 15.60 18.25
C PHE A 127 -4.18 14.55 18.56
N SER A 128 -3.87 13.46 19.24
CA SER A 128 -4.84 12.37 19.47
C SER A 128 -4.37 11.36 20.50
N ASP A 129 -5.29 10.53 20.98
CA ASP A 129 -5.02 9.36 21.83
C ASP A 129 -4.02 8.39 21.21
N LYS A 130 -3.52 7.45 22.04
CA LYS A 130 -2.50 6.47 21.68
C LYS A 130 -2.85 5.73 20.38
N ILE A 131 -1.98 5.87 19.37
CA ILE A 131 -2.13 5.19 18.08
C ILE A 131 -1.47 3.81 18.18
N TYR A 132 -2.26 2.76 17.99
CA TYR A 132 -1.81 1.37 17.98
C TYR A 132 -1.37 0.86 16.59
N ASP A 133 -1.76 1.54 15.52
CA ASP A 133 -1.43 1.18 14.13
C ASP A 133 -0.71 2.35 13.46
N THR A 134 0.60 2.21 13.29
CA THR A 134 1.47 3.24 12.69
C THR A 134 1.01 3.70 11.31
N ARG A 135 0.24 2.89 10.56
CA ARG A 135 -0.33 3.27 9.27
C ARG A 135 -1.40 4.37 9.37
N LYS A 136 -1.98 4.55 10.56
CA LYS A 136 -3.00 5.59 10.82
C LYS A 136 -2.40 6.95 11.22
N ILE A 137 -1.09 7.07 11.31
CA ILE A 137 -0.44 8.35 11.64
C ILE A 137 -0.53 9.37 10.50
N SER A 138 -0.69 8.93 9.25
CA SER A 138 -0.89 9.85 8.12
C SER A 138 -2.13 10.71 8.36
N VAL A 139 -1.91 12.04 8.41
CA VAL A 139 -2.96 13.00 8.78
C VAL A 139 -3.88 13.31 7.60
N PHE A 140 -3.31 13.51 6.42
CA PHE A 140 -4.01 14.14 5.30
C PHE A 140 -4.53 13.15 4.25
N ILE A 141 -3.74 12.10 3.97
CA ILE A 141 -4.04 11.14 2.90
C ILE A 141 -3.76 9.70 3.35
N SER A 142 -4.18 8.71 2.56
CA SER A 142 -3.91 7.30 2.91
C SER A 142 -2.41 7.00 2.93
N HIS A 143 -1.99 6.14 3.86
CA HIS A 143 -0.60 5.77 4.08
C HIS A 143 0.11 5.27 2.81
N ILE A 144 -0.57 4.48 1.96
CA ILE A 144 0.04 3.93 0.75
C ILE A 144 0.35 5.05 -0.25
N ARG A 145 -0.63 5.94 -0.54
CA ARG A 145 -0.44 7.05 -1.48
C ARG A 145 0.62 8.03 -0.99
N PHE A 146 0.66 8.26 0.32
CA PHE A 146 1.70 9.09 0.92
C PHE A 146 3.09 8.48 0.75
N SER A 147 3.23 7.17 0.95
CA SER A 147 4.49 6.46 0.71
C SER A 147 4.98 6.55 -0.74
N LEU A 148 4.08 6.50 -1.72
CA LEU A 148 4.46 6.68 -3.13
C LEU A 148 5.03 8.07 -3.40
N MET A 149 4.45 9.12 -2.79
CA MET A 149 4.95 10.49 -2.89
C MET A 149 6.31 10.66 -2.21
N ILE A 150 6.52 10.00 -1.08
CA ILE A 150 7.83 9.93 -0.41
C ILE A 150 8.87 9.23 -1.32
N CYS A 151 8.52 8.10 -1.94
CA CYS A 151 9.40 7.39 -2.87
C CYS A 151 9.78 8.26 -4.08
N LEU A 152 8.82 8.99 -4.63
CA LEU A 152 9.07 9.91 -5.74
C LEU A 152 9.97 11.07 -5.32
N THR A 153 9.75 11.62 -4.13
CA THR A 153 10.59 12.68 -3.55
C THR A 153 12.03 12.19 -3.36
N LEU A 154 12.21 11.00 -2.77
CA LEU A 154 13.53 10.38 -2.61
C LEU A 154 14.22 10.17 -3.95
N PHE A 155 13.49 9.71 -4.95
CA PHE A 155 14.03 9.53 -6.28
C PHE A 155 14.49 10.85 -6.91
N PHE A 156 13.71 11.92 -6.80
CA PHE A 156 14.11 13.25 -7.27
C PHE A 156 15.30 13.82 -6.49
N ILE A 157 15.41 13.56 -5.19
CA ILE A 157 16.57 13.93 -4.38
C ILE A 157 17.84 13.25 -4.90
N VAL A 158 17.78 11.95 -5.18
CA VAL A 158 18.92 11.20 -5.74
C VAL A 158 19.38 11.80 -7.08
N LEU A 159 18.44 12.11 -7.97
CA LEU A 159 18.76 12.76 -9.25
C LEU A 159 19.33 14.18 -9.08
N ALA A 160 18.80 14.95 -8.13
CA ALA A 160 19.29 16.28 -7.82
C ALA A 160 20.72 16.26 -7.26
N GLN A 161 21.07 15.27 -6.43
CA GLN A 161 22.43 15.12 -5.87
C GLN A 161 23.51 15.01 -6.94
N LEU A 162 23.21 14.43 -8.12
CA LEU A 162 24.17 14.26 -9.20
C LEU A 162 24.72 15.61 -9.72
N LYS A 163 23.94 16.70 -9.59
CA LYS A 163 24.27 18.03 -10.10
C LYS A 163 24.47 19.07 -8.99
N SER A 164 24.48 18.65 -7.72
CA SER A 164 24.50 19.54 -6.56
C SER A 164 25.92 19.81 -6.05
N THR A 165 26.13 20.98 -5.42
CA THR A 165 27.35 21.32 -4.68
C THR A 165 27.50 20.46 -3.42
N LYS A 166 28.71 20.42 -2.81
CA LYS A 166 28.96 19.63 -1.58
C LYS A 166 28.00 19.97 -0.45
N LYS A 167 27.72 21.27 -0.20
CA LYS A 167 26.77 21.70 0.84
C LYS A 167 25.34 21.25 0.54
N GLN A 168 24.90 21.37 -0.71
CA GLN A 168 23.59 20.90 -1.14
C GLN A 168 23.44 19.38 -1.03
N LYS A 169 24.50 18.60 -1.37
CA LYS A 169 24.50 17.15 -1.23
C LYS A 169 24.28 16.72 0.23
N ILE A 170 24.92 17.42 1.18
CA ILE A 170 24.74 17.14 2.62
C ILE A 170 23.30 17.43 3.03
N ALA A 171 22.73 18.59 2.67
CA ALA A 171 21.36 18.93 3.01
C ALA A 171 20.34 17.94 2.40
N LEU A 172 20.48 17.62 1.12
CA LEU A 172 19.64 16.63 0.45
C LEU A 172 19.81 15.22 1.05
N GLY A 173 21.02 14.86 1.51
CA GLY A 173 21.29 13.61 2.20
C GLY A 173 20.57 13.52 3.54
N ILE A 174 20.53 14.59 4.33
CA ILE A 174 19.79 14.65 5.60
C ILE A 174 18.30 14.50 5.35
N ILE A 175 17.75 15.17 4.33
CA ILE A 175 16.34 15.04 3.94
C ILE A 175 16.03 13.60 3.50
N ALA A 176 16.88 13.01 2.68
CA ALA A 176 16.71 11.63 2.22
C ALA A 176 16.75 10.64 3.40
N LEU A 177 17.68 10.81 4.35
CA LEU A 177 17.75 10.00 5.56
C LEU A 177 16.47 10.10 6.39
N TRP A 178 15.95 11.32 6.60
CA TRP A 178 14.68 11.54 7.30
C TRP A 178 13.53 10.79 6.62
N LEU A 179 13.37 10.93 5.30
CA LEU A 179 12.29 10.27 4.57
C LEU A 179 12.41 8.74 4.60
N LEU A 180 13.64 8.19 4.56
CA LEU A 180 13.88 6.75 4.70
C LEU A 180 13.50 6.26 6.09
N LEU A 181 13.95 6.96 7.15
CA LEU A 181 13.58 6.64 8.54
C LEU A 181 12.07 6.72 8.75
N PHE A 182 11.42 7.73 8.16
CA PHE A 182 9.97 7.86 8.23
C PHE A 182 9.25 6.69 7.58
N LEU A 183 9.69 6.18 6.41
CA LEU A 183 9.09 5.00 5.78
C LEU A 183 9.20 3.74 6.64
N ILE A 184 10.30 3.59 7.41
CA ILE A 184 10.48 2.49 8.35
C ILE A 184 9.50 2.63 9.53
N ILE A 185 9.40 3.81 10.13
CA ILE A 185 8.45 4.12 11.22
C ILE A 185 7.01 3.93 10.75
N PHE A 186 6.73 4.29 9.51
CA PHE A 186 5.42 4.19 8.87
C PHE A 186 5.03 2.75 8.52
N GLU A 187 5.96 1.81 8.62
CA GLU A 187 5.78 0.38 8.30
C GLU A 187 5.18 0.15 6.90
N SER A 188 5.52 1.03 5.95
CA SER A 188 4.97 0.98 4.60
C SER A 188 5.70 -0.04 3.72
N ILE A 189 5.19 -1.27 3.69
CA ILE A 189 5.75 -2.32 2.81
C ILE A 189 5.71 -1.88 1.35
N THR A 190 4.61 -1.31 0.88
CA THR A 190 4.51 -0.83 -0.51
C THR A 190 5.60 0.20 -0.83
N GLY A 191 5.84 1.17 0.07
CA GLY A 191 6.92 2.15 -0.10
C GLY A 191 8.30 1.51 -0.15
N ILE A 192 8.58 0.56 0.75
CA ILE A 192 9.87 -0.16 0.80
C ILE A 192 10.08 -0.99 -0.48
N VAL A 193 9.05 -1.72 -0.94
CA VAL A 193 9.12 -2.51 -2.18
C VAL A 193 9.35 -1.60 -3.39
N VAL A 194 8.65 -0.48 -3.48
CA VAL A 194 8.84 0.51 -4.55
C VAL A 194 10.28 1.02 -4.58
N LEU A 195 10.85 1.42 -3.42
CA LEU A 195 12.25 1.85 -3.33
C LEU A 195 13.23 0.76 -3.71
N ALA A 196 12.98 -0.47 -3.27
CA ALA A 196 13.82 -1.62 -3.61
C ALA A 196 13.82 -1.87 -5.14
N VAL A 197 12.65 -1.86 -5.77
CA VAL A 197 12.53 -2.03 -7.24
C VAL A 197 13.21 -0.89 -7.98
N LEU A 198 13.03 0.38 -7.54
CA LEU A 198 13.75 1.53 -8.11
C LEU A 198 15.27 1.34 -7.99
N ALA A 199 15.76 1.06 -6.80
CA ALA A 199 17.19 0.87 -6.54
C ALA A 199 17.76 -0.27 -7.38
N LEU A 200 17.09 -1.41 -7.44
CA LEU A 200 17.49 -2.55 -8.27
C LEU A 200 17.52 -2.17 -9.75
N THR A 201 16.47 -1.54 -10.27
CA THR A 201 16.39 -1.18 -11.70
C THR A 201 17.50 -0.21 -12.10
N PHE A 202 17.69 0.88 -11.34
CA PHE A 202 18.72 1.87 -11.69
C PHE A 202 20.13 1.37 -11.41
N SER A 203 20.34 0.54 -10.39
CA SER A 203 21.61 -0.16 -10.17
C SER A 203 21.91 -1.11 -11.32
N PHE A 204 20.94 -1.89 -11.77
CA PHE A 204 21.10 -2.79 -12.92
C PHE A 204 21.47 -2.03 -14.19
N ILE A 205 20.77 -0.92 -14.49
CA ILE A 205 21.11 -0.04 -15.63
C ILE A 205 22.55 0.48 -15.50
N GLY A 206 22.99 0.84 -14.28
CA GLY A 206 24.37 1.27 -14.02
C GLY A 206 25.38 0.14 -14.26
N VAL A 207 25.09 -1.05 -13.73
CA VAL A 207 25.98 -2.24 -13.84
C VAL A 207 26.14 -2.68 -15.30
N VAL A 208 25.05 -2.65 -16.10
CA VAL A 208 25.13 -3.01 -17.52
C VAL A 208 26.11 -2.11 -18.28
N LYS A 209 26.26 -0.84 -17.87
CA LYS A 209 27.16 0.16 -18.47
C LYS A 209 28.63 0.04 -18.00
N LEU A 210 28.91 -0.79 -16.98
CA LEU A 210 30.29 -1.01 -16.52
C LEU A 210 31.14 -1.69 -17.61
N GLN A 211 32.31 -1.13 -17.87
CA GLN A 211 33.26 -1.70 -18.81
C GLN A 211 34.12 -2.79 -18.15
N ASN A 212 34.43 -2.64 -16.86
CA ASN A 212 35.21 -3.64 -16.12
C ASN A 212 34.40 -4.90 -15.85
N LEU A 213 34.77 -6.00 -16.51
CA LEU A 213 34.05 -7.28 -16.43
C LEU A 213 34.02 -7.84 -14.99
N LYS A 214 35.10 -7.73 -14.22
CA LYS A 214 35.17 -8.22 -12.84
C LYS A 214 34.18 -7.49 -11.93
N LEU A 215 34.14 -6.13 -12.03
CA LEU A 215 33.17 -5.31 -11.29
C LEU A 215 31.73 -5.59 -11.73
N LYS A 216 31.51 -5.81 -13.02
CA LYS A 216 30.19 -6.14 -13.57
C LYS A 216 29.68 -7.48 -13.00
N ILE A 217 30.51 -8.53 -13.01
CA ILE A 217 30.17 -9.85 -12.45
C ILE A 217 29.90 -9.73 -10.95
N ALA A 218 30.80 -9.09 -10.19
CA ALA A 218 30.63 -8.89 -8.75
C ALA A 218 29.32 -8.17 -8.42
N ALA A 219 28.98 -7.10 -9.17
CA ALA A 219 27.74 -6.38 -8.99
C ALA A 219 26.52 -7.23 -9.36
N LEU A 220 26.56 -8.03 -10.43
CA LEU A 220 25.48 -8.94 -10.80
C LEU A 220 25.27 -10.03 -9.73
N CYS A 221 26.33 -10.55 -9.09
CA CYS A 221 26.21 -11.46 -7.97
C CYS A 221 25.40 -10.84 -6.81
N CYS A 222 25.56 -9.52 -6.55
CA CYS A 222 24.78 -8.83 -5.52
C CYS A 222 23.27 -8.87 -5.79
N PHE A 223 22.84 -8.87 -7.07
CA PHE A 223 21.41 -8.99 -7.41
C PHE A 223 20.81 -10.36 -7.06
N VAL A 224 21.63 -11.38 -6.89
CA VAL A 224 21.21 -12.72 -6.41
C VAL A 224 21.34 -12.81 -4.90
N VAL A 225 22.45 -12.33 -4.34
CA VAL A 225 22.76 -12.45 -2.92
C VAL A 225 21.83 -11.59 -2.06
N ILE A 226 21.52 -10.34 -2.45
CA ILE A 226 20.69 -9.45 -1.64
C ILE A 226 19.26 -9.99 -1.46
N PRO A 227 18.53 -10.43 -2.51
CA PRO A 227 17.24 -11.09 -2.34
C PRO A 227 17.32 -12.34 -1.46
N PHE A 228 18.34 -13.18 -1.62
CA PHE A 228 18.53 -14.36 -0.79
C PHE A 228 18.70 -13.99 0.69
N LEU A 229 19.54 -13.01 1.00
CA LEU A 229 19.74 -12.52 2.37
C LEU A 229 18.46 -11.90 2.98
N THR A 230 17.56 -11.39 2.17
CA THR A 230 16.27 -10.84 2.65
C THR A 230 15.18 -11.91 2.80
N ILE A 231 15.17 -12.93 1.95
CA ILE A 231 14.18 -14.01 1.98
C ILE A 231 14.51 -15.03 3.06
N TYR A 232 15.80 -15.34 3.28
CA TYR A 232 16.25 -16.35 4.26
C TYR A 232 15.75 -16.09 5.69
N PRO A 233 15.82 -14.87 6.27
CA PRO A 233 15.25 -14.58 7.58
C PRO A 233 13.73 -14.79 7.64
N ILE A 234 13.00 -14.49 6.56
CA ILE A 234 11.54 -14.71 6.47
C ILE A 234 11.23 -16.20 6.49
N TYR A 235 11.97 -17.00 5.70
CA TYR A 235 11.85 -18.45 5.68
C TYR A 235 12.19 -19.07 7.05
N LYS A 236 13.25 -18.58 7.70
CA LYS A 236 13.63 -19.01 9.05
C LYS A 236 12.54 -18.72 10.07
N GLU A 237 11.97 -17.51 10.04
CA GLU A 237 10.87 -17.11 10.92
C GLU A 237 9.64 -18.01 10.69
N TRP A 238 9.30 -18.29 9.42
CA TRP A 238 8.21 -19.20 9.08
C TRP A 238 8.41 -20.58 9.70
N ASN A 239 9.59 -21.19 9.50
CA ASN A 239 9.87 -22.53 10.03
C ASN A 239 9.86 -22.59 11.55
N GLN A 240 10.33 -21.54 12.23
CA GLN A 240 10.36 -21.51 13.69
C GLN A 240 9.00 -21.24 14.33
N SER A 241 8.16 -20.46 13.67
CA SER A 241 6.92 -19.95 14.27
C SER A 241 5.66 -20.66 13.79
N PHE A 242 5.67 -21.28 12.62
CA PHE A 242 4.47 -21.83 11.98
C PHE A 242 4.62 -23.27 11.46
N ASN A 243 5.84 -23.73 11.20
CA ASN A 243 6.07 -25.12 10.80
C ASN A 243 6.28 -25.99 12.03
N VAL A 244 5.16 -26.47 12.62
CA VAL A 244 5.14 -27.27 13.84
C VAL A 244 4.72 -28.69 13.55
N ALA A 245 5.08 -29.62 14.45
CA ALA A 245 4.63 -31.00 14.36
C ALA A 245 3.11 -31.10 14.33
N PRO A 246 2.53 -32.03 13.57
CA PRO A 246 1.06 -32.23 13.56
C PRO A 246 0.53 -32.43 14.97
N ILE A 247 -0.68 -31.86 15.25
CA ILE A 247 -1.26 -31.90 16.60
C ILE A 247 -1.48 -33.33 17.09
N GLU A 248 -1.74 -34.24 16.17
CA GLU A 248 -1.95 -35.67 16.42
C GLU A 248 -0.71 -36.40 16.95
N SER A 249 0.49 -35.83 16.66
CA SER A 249 1.78 -36.39 17.14
C SER A 249 2.21 -35.86 18.51
N LEU A 250 1.47 -34.91 19.08
CA LEU A 250 1.83 -34.30 20.37
C LEU A 250 1.38 -35.21 21.54
N LYS A 251 2.25 -35.32 22.55
CA LYS A 251 1.84 -35.86 23.86
C LYS A 251 1.06 -34.79 24.61
N ILE A 252 -0.28 -34.85 24.54
CA ILE A 252 -1.15 -33.88 25.17
C ILE A 252 -1.47 -34.35 26.60
N ALA A 253 -1.29 -33.51 27.59
CA ALA A 253 -1.63 -33.80 28.96
C ALA A 253 -3.16 -33.86 29.11
N SER A 254 -3.67 -34.81 29.96
CA SER A 254 -5.09 -34.92 30.23
C SER A 254 -5.56 -33.96 31.31
N HIS A 255 -4.73 -33.66 32.32
CA HIS A 255 -5.07 -32.83 33.47
C HIS A 255 -3.99 -31.81 33.78
N SER A 256 -4.38 -30.69 34.38
CA SER A 256 -3.47 -29.71 34.98
C SER A 256 -2.78 -30.28 36.23
N LYS A 257 -1.82 -29.57 36.78
CA LYS A 257 -1.20 -29.97 38.06
C LYS A 257 -2.16 -29.90 39.24
N ASN A 258 -3.22 -29.09 39.16
CA ASN A 258 -4.24 -29.01 40.20
C ASN A 258 -5.41 -29.99 39.98
N GLY A 259 -5.35 -30.84 38.94
CA GLY A 259 -6.32 -31.91 38.68
C GLY A 259 -7.50 -31.50 37.79
N GLU A 260 -7.53 -30.28 37.24
CA GLU A 260 -8.57 -29.92 36.27
C GLU A 260 -8.29 -30.61 34.92
N GLU A 261 -9.32 -31.21 34.31
CA GLU A 261 -9.24 -31.81 32.98
C GLU A 261 -9.01 -30.76 31.93
N TYR A 262 -8.01 -30.96 31.08
CA TYR A 262 -7.71 -30.04 29.99
C TYR A 262 -8.71 -30.19 28.85
N TYR A 263 -9.29 -29.05 28.44
CA TYR A 263 -9.95 -28.93 27.16
C TYR A 263 -8.90 -28.89 26.05
N ASN A 264 -9.00 -29.82 25.09
CA ASN A 264 -8.12 -29.94 23.94
C ASN A 264 -8.93 -29.98 22.65
N ASN A 265 -8.93 -28.87 21.87
CA ASN A 265 -9.62 -28.82 20.60
C ASN A 265 -8.67 -29.14 19.44
N LEU A 266 -8.62 -30.39 19.04
CA LEU A 266 -7.71 -30.88 17.99
C LEU A 266 -8.11 -30.44 16.57
N ASN A 267 -9.36 -29.98 16.40
CA ASN A 267 -9.85 -29.46 15.12
C ASN A 267 -9.38 -28.01 14.85
N ARG A 268 -9.04 -27.27 15.91
CA ARG A 268 -8.56 -25.87 15.81
C ARG A 268 -7.03 -25.86 15.76
N LYS A 269 -6.50 -25.72 14.54
CA LYS A 269 -5.07 -25.75 14.25
C LYS A 269 -4.38 -24.38 14.38
N GLU A 270 -4.95 -23.45 15.15
CA GLU A 270 -4.36 -22.13 15.39
C GLU A 270 -3.06 -22.24 16.19
N ILE A 271 -2.03 -21.50 15.75
CA ILE A 271 -0.68 -21.52 16.31
C ILE A 271 -0.22 -20.09 16.64
N GLU A 272 0.44 -19.94 17.78
CA GLU A 272 1.16 -18.73 18.18
C GLU A 272 2.60 -19.10 18.53
N ASN A 273 3.58 -18.55 17.78
CA ASN A 273 5.02 -18.77 17.98
C ASN A 273 5.41 -20.26 18.14
N GLY A 274 4.87 -21.14 17.29
CA GLY A 274 5.17 -22.56 17.34
C GLY A 274 4.36 -23.39 18.35
N ASN A 275 3.39 -22.79 19.05
CA ASN A 275 2.55 -23.49 20.04
C ASN A 275 1.08 -23.46 19.65
N TYR A 276 0.40 -24.60 19.77
CA TYR A 276 -1.05 -24.67 19.55
C TYR A 276 -1.82 -23.87 20.59
N VAL A 277 -2.78 -23.10 20.12
CA VAL A 277 -3.57 -22.19 20.97
C VAL A 277 -4.56 -22.97 21.84
N TRP A 278 -5.32 -23.89 21.25
CA TRP A 278 -6.46 -24.54 21.86
C TRP A 278 -6.15 -25.92 22.45
N VAL A 279 -4.95 -26.08 23.00
CA VAL A 279 -4.45 -27.31 23.66
C VAL A 279 -4.03 -26.97 25.08
N ASN A 280 -4.29 -27.87 26.01
CA ASN A 280 -4.01 -27.74 27.46
C ASN A 280 -4.68 -26.50 28.07
N VAL A 281 -6.01 -26.38 27.92
CA VAL A 281 -6.82 -25.27 28.45
C VAL A 281 -7.63 -25.73 29.64
N ALA A 282 -7.29 -25.25 30.84
CA ALA A 282 -8.06 -25.45 32.06
C ALA A 282 -8.91 -24.18 32.34
N TRP A 283 -10.18 -24.25 31.97
CA TRP A 283 -11.07 -23.10 31.95
C TRP A 283 -11.35 -22.49 33.31
N VAL A 284 -11.57 -23.34 34.33
CA VAL A 284 -11.85 -22.88 35.68
C VAL A 284 -10.63 -22.27 36.34
N GLU A 285 -9.46 -22.91 36.20
CA GLU A 285 -8.19 -22.39 36.70
C GLU A 285 -7.84 -21.03 36.03
N LEU A 286 -8.02 -20.92 34.72
CA LEU A 286 -7.78 -19.66 34.00
C LEU A 286 -8.71 -18.56 34.47
N LYS A 287 -10.01 -18.83 34.60
CA LYS A 287 -10.99 -17.85 35.04
C LYS A 287 -10.66 -17.37 36.46
N ASN A 288 -10.39 -18.29 37.38
CA ASN A 288 -10.02 -17.97 38.75
C ASN A 288 -8.69 -17.18 38.83
N GLY A 289 -7.70 -17.57 38.05
CA GLY A 289 -6.41 -16.88 37.98
C GLY A 289 -6.52 -15.47 37.40
N TRP A 290 -7.33 -15.30 36.36
CA TRP A 290 -7.58 -14.00 35.74
C TRP A 290 -8.32 -13.05 36.66
N SER A 291 -9.42 -13.48 37.30
CA SER A 291 -10.25 -12.67 38.20
C SER A 291 -9.50 -12.15 39.44
N LYS A 292 -8.40 -12.82 39.84
CA LYS A 292 -7.52 -12.34 40.91
C LYS A 292 -6.58 -11.20 40.47
N ARG A 293 -6.39 -10.98 39.16
CA ARG A 293 -5.33 -10.13 38.62
C ARG A 293 -5.83 -9.02 37.69
N SER A 294 -7.07 -9.12 37.21
CA SER A 294 -7.69 -8.16 36.29
C SER A 294 -9.04 -7.70 36.81
N SER A 295 -9.39 -6.46 36.55
CA SER A 295 -10.72 -5.89 36.81
C SER A 295 -11.71 -6.15 35.67
N ILE A 296 -11.23 -6.59 34.51
CA ILE A 296 -12.09 -6.95 33.36
C ILE A 296 -12.52 -8.41 33.55
N ASP A 297 -13.82 -8.69 33.44
CA ASP A 297 -14.32 -10.05 33.56
C ASP A 297 -13.76 -10.95 32.44
N PHE A 298 -13.54 -12.24 32.75
CA PHE A 298 -12.98 -13.21 31.85
C PHE A 298 -13.82 -13.43 30.58
N GLU A 299 -15.14 -13.27 30.69
CA GLU A 299 -16.10 -13.40 29.61
C GLU A 299 -16.35 -12.07 28.85
N GLU A 300 -15.89 -10.96 29.39
CA GLU A 300 -16.02 -9.66 28.75
C GLU A 300 -15.04 -9.48 27.59
N LYS A 301 -15.12 -8.33 26.95
CA LYS A 301 -14.27 -7.95 25.82
C LYS A 301 -13.10 -7.08 26.28
N ASP A 302 -11.95 -7.32 25.66
CA ASP A 302 -10.76 -6.48 25.81
C ASP A 302 -10.95 -5.11 25.10
N ASN A 303 -9.99 -4.22 25.26
CA ASN A 303 -10.03 -2.86 24.66
C ASN A 303 -10.02 -2.84 23.11
N ARG A 304 -9.88 -4.00 22.46
CA ARG A 304 -10.03 -4.18 20.99
C ARG A 304 -11.31 -4.90 20.62
N ASN A 305 -12.25 -5.03 21.57
CA ASN A 305 -13.55 -5.67 21.37
C ASN A 305 -13.47 -7.17 21.02
N GLN A 306 -12.41 -7.87 21.51
CA GLN A 306 -12.24 -9.31 21.41
C GLN A 306 -12.53 -9.95 22.78
N PRO A 307 -13.03 -11.19 22.85
CA PRO A 307 -13.20 -11.89 24.13
C PRO A 307 -11.86 -11.99 24.88
N VAL A 308 -11.84 -11.56 26.14
CA VAL A 308 -10.61 -11.55 26.98
C VAL A 308 -9.99 -12.93 27.07
N HIS A 309 -10.80 -13.97 27.29
CA HIS A 309 -10.32 -15.35 27.40
C HIS A 309 -9.57 -15.80 26.12
N ALA A 310 -10.04 -15.40 24.93
CA ALA A 310 -9.38 -15.74 23.67
C ALA A 310 -8.04 -14.99 23.52
N THR A 311 -7.99 -13.72 23.90
CA THR A 311 -6.75 -12.92 23.91
C THR A 311 -5.74 -13.51 24.90
N LEU A 312 -6.17 -13.91 26.11
CA LEU A 312 -5.32 -14.51 27.14
C LEU A 312 -4.73 -15.85 26.68
N ILE A 313 -5.57 -16.76 26.18
CA ILE A 313 -5.15 -18.10 25.71
C ILE A 313 -4.11 -17.97 24.59
N ARG A 314 -4.33 -17.07 23.63
CA ARG A 314 -3.36 -16.79 22.57
C ARG A 314 -2.06 -16.21 23.12
N TYR A 315 -2.14 -15.26 24.06
CA TYR A 315 -0.97 -14.68 24.69
C TYR A 315 -0.13 -15.73 25.41
N MET A 316 -0.77 -16.60 26.20
CA MET A 316 -0.09 -17.70 26.89
C MET A 316 0.51 -18.71 25.91
N ALA A 317 -0.22 -19.09 24.86
CA ALA A 317 0.30 -19.94 23.80
C ALA A 317 1.53 -19.29 23.13
N SER A 318 1.49 -17.98 22.87
CA SER A 318 2.63 -17.28 22.27
C SER A 318 3.92 -17.36 23.10
N LYS A 319 3.83 -17.56 24.41
CA LYS A 319 4.94 -17.77 25.36
C LYS A 319 5.26 -19.26 25.62
N GLY A 320 4.54 -20.19 25.01
CA GLY A 320 4.70 -21.63 25.26
C GLY A 320 4.22 -22.05 26.65
N LEU A 321 3.29 -21.29 27.26
CA LEU A 321 2.74 -21.61 28.57
C LEU A 321 1.50 -22.51 28.43
N THR A 322 1.31 -23.41 29.43
CA THR A 322 0.03 -24.09 29.63
C THR A 322 -1.05 -23.08 30.01
N LYS A 323 -2.31 -23.34 29.62
CA LYS A 323 -3.42 -22.41 29.86
C LYS A 323 -4.17 -22.87 31.13
N ASP A 324 -3.51 -22.73 32.28
CA ASP A 324 -3.91 -23.17 33.62
C ASP A 324 -3.42 -22.18 34.68
N ALA A 325 -3.61 -22.53 35.97
CA ALA A 325 -3.15 -21.71 37.08
C ALA A 325 -1.62 -21.49 37.11
N GLU A 326 -0.84 -22.49 36.72
CA GLU A 326 0.62 -22.36 36.67
C GLU A 326 1.04 -21.39 35.56
N GLY A 327 0.44 -21.52 34.39
CA GLY A 327 0.76 -20.66 33.26
C GLY A 327 0.35 -19.19 33.49
N ILE A 328 -0.85 -18.92 34.03
CA ILE A 328 -1.26 -17.55 34.31
C ILE A 328 -0.45 -16.91 35.41
N ASN A 329 0.02 -17.65 36.41
CA ASN A 329 0.90 -17.13 37.46
C ASN A 329 2.29 -16.74 36.93
N LYS A 330 2.73 -17.27 35.80
CA LYS A 330 3.99 -16.88 35.12
C LYS A 330 3.87 -15.56 34.35
N LEU A 331 2.66 -15.02 34.19
CA LEU A 331 2.48 -13.71 33.58
C LEU A 331 2.79 -12.61 34.59
N THR A 332 3.49 -11.58 34.16
CA THR A 332 3.70 -10.34 34.93
C THR A 332 2.46 -9.46 34.89
N ASP A 333 2.32 -8.52 35.85
CA ASP A 333 1.18 -7.58 35.85
C ASP A 333 1.19 -6.67 34.63
N LYS A 334 2.36 -6.39 34.07
CA LYS A 334 2.48 -5.68 32.80
C LYS A 334 1.87 -6.48 31.64
N GLU A 335 2.05 -7.79 31.65
CA GLU A 335 1.49 -8.70 30.63
C GLU A 335 -0.03 -8.86 30.77
N ILE A 336 -0.56 -8.92 32.00
CA ILE A 336 -1.99 -8.85 32.25
C ILE A 336 -2.60 -7.59 31.61
N LYS A 337 -2.00 -6.41 31.87
CA LYS A 337 -2.44 -5.14 31.24
C LYS A 337 -2.31 -5.14 29.70
N LEU A 338 -1.35 -5.85 29.13
CA LEU A 338 -1.25 -6.04 27.69
C LEU A 338 -2.42 -6.86 27.16
N VAL A 339 -2.80 -7.95 27.82
CA VAL A 339 -3.96 -8.76 27.49
C VAL A 339 -5.25 -7.92 27.57
N GLU A 340 -5.45 -7.16 28.65
CA GLU A 340 -6.57 -6.21 28.80
C GLU A 340 -6.65 -5.23 27.64
N SER A 341 -5.50 -4.77 27.14
CA SER A 341 -5.40 -3.88 25.96
C SER A 341 -5.61 -4.59 24.62
N GLY A 342 -5.90 -5.91 24.62
CA GLY A 342 -6.13 -6.69 23.43
C GLY A 342 -4.86 -7.17 22.71
N VAL A 343 -3.74 -7.28 23.42
CA VAL A 343 -2.49 -7.84 22.87
C VAL A 343 -2.49 -9.34 23.07
N SER A 344 -2.58 -10.09 21.97
CA SER A 344 -2.69 -11.57 21.96
C SER A 344 -1.36 -12.30 21.76
N ASN A 345 -0.23 -11.59 21.62
CA ASN A 345 1.08 -12.21 21.42
C ASN A 345 2.15 -11.35 22.08
N TYR A 346 3.04 -11.97 22.88
CA TYR A 346 4.07 -11.26 23.65
C TYR A 346 5.12 -10.56 22.76
N ARG A 347 5.27 -10.99 21.51
CA ARG A 347 6.19 -10.36 20.54
C ARG A 347 5.69 -9.00 20.05
N PHE A 348 4.38 -8.76 20.01
CA PHE A 348 3.82 -7.52 19.45
C PHE A 348 4.26 -6.23 20.16
N PRO A 349 4.36 -6.17 21.48
CA PRO A 349 4.89 -4.97 22.16
C PRO A 349 6.43 -4.86 22.12
N THR A 350 7.13 -5.98 21.95
CA THR A 350 8.60 -6.03 21.97
C THR A 350 9.24 -5.88 20.60
N GLN A 351 8.61 -6.44 19.59
CA GLN A 351 9.02 -6.30 18.20
C GLN A 351 8.38 -5.04 17.59
N LYS A 352 9.20 -4.18 17.01
CA LYS A 352 8.76 -2.94 16.37
C LYS A 352 9.24 -2.90 14.91
N GLY A 353 8.58 -2.06 14.10
CA GLY A 353 8.97 -1.81 12.73
C GLY A 353 8.77 -3.01 11.81
N LEU A 354 9.67 -3.18 10.85
CA LEU A 354 9.53 -4.13 9.74
C LEU A 354 9.44 -5.60 10.19
N GLN A 355 10.19 -6.00 11.23
CA GLN A 355 10.18 -7.37 11.72
C GLN A 355 8.81 -7.77 12.30
N ALA A 356 8.20 -6.90 13.11
CA ALA A 356 6.86 -7.11 13.63
C ALA A 356 5.84 -7.22 12.49
N ARG A 357 6.02 -6.41 11.45
CA ARG A 357 5.13 -6.42 10.29
C ARG A 357 5.25 -7.70 9.47
N VAL A 358 6.46 -8.19 9.26
CA VAL A 358 6.72 -9.48 8.57
C VAL A 358 6.08 -10.62 9.35
N TYR A 359 6.36 -10.71 10.66
CA TYR A 359 5.75 -11.74 11.52
C TYR A 359 4.22 -11.70 11.44
N LYS A 360 3.61 -10.51 11.54
CA LYS A 360 2.16 -10.35 11.44
C LYS A 360 1.60 -10.88 10.11
N ILE A 361 2.29 -10.63 8.99
CA ILE A 361 1.86 -11.13 7.68
C ILE A 361 1.96 -12.66 7.61
N LEU A 362 3.05 -13.23 8.14
CA LEU A 362 3.20 -14.68 8.20
C LEU A 362 2.10 -15.32 9.05
N TRP A 363 1.75 -14.70 10.19
CA TRP A 363 0.63 -15.12 11.02
C TRP A 363 -0.72 -15.01 10.30
N GLU A 364 -1.00 -13.87 9.62
CA GLU A 364 -2.21 -13.68 8.81
C GLU A 364 -2.33 -14.78 7.75
N PHE A 365 -1.20 -15.18 7.14
CA PHE A 365 -1.13 -16.22 6.12
C PHE A 365 -1.44 -17.61 6.72
N ASP A 366 -0.75 -18.00 7.79
CA ASP A 366 -0.98 -19.28 8.48
C ASP A 366 -2.43 -19.42 8.96
N HIS A 367 -2.94 -18.37 9.61
CA HIS A 367 -4.32 -18.32 10.09
C HIS A 367 -5.35 -18.52 8.96
N TYR A 368 -5.16 -17.82 7.83
CA TYR A 368 -6.07 -17.92 6.69
C TYR A 368 -6.09 -19.33 6.06
N PHE A 369 -4.92 -19.94 5.82
CA PHE A 369 -4.84 -21.26 5.21
C PHE A 369 -5.32 -22.38 6.14
N LYS A 370 -5.42 -22.11 7.43
CA LYS A 370 -6.06 -23.00 8.43
C LYS A 370 -7.57 -22.72 8.61
N GLY A 371 -8.18 -21.97 7.71
CA GLY A 371 -9.63 -21.69 7.72
C GLY A 371 -10.04 -20.51 8.60
N GLY A 372 -9.09 -19.70 9.06
CA GLY A 372 -9.37 -18.50 9.85
C GLY A 372 -9.98 -17.36 9.03
N ASN A 373 -10.76 -16.50 9.71
CA ASN A 373 -11.45 -15.37 9.07
C ASN A 373 -10.46 -14.29 8.62
N PRO A 374 -10.43 -13.91 7.32
CA PRO A 374 -9.50 -12.92 6.77
C PRO A 374 -9.87 -11.46 7.10
N SER A 375 -11.02 -11.22 7.76
CA SER A 375 -11.50 -9.86 8.07
C SER A 375 -10.51 -9.08 8.95
N GLY A 376 -10.09 -7.90 8.51
CA GLY A 376 -9.08 -7.08 9.19
C GLY A 376 -7.63 -7.40 8.81
N ASN A 377 -7.36 -8.51 8.12
CA ASN A 377 -6.05 -8.96 7.69
C ASN A 377 -5.77 -8.47 6.26
N SER A 378 -5.07 -7.36 6.10
CA SER A 378 -4.99 -6.62 4.84
C SER A 378 -4.41 -7.41 3.65
N VAL A 379 -3.53 -8.38 3.91
CA VAL A 379 -2.95 -9.23 2.86
C VAL A 379 -3.93 -10.34 2.47
N MET A 380 -4.53 -11.02 3.47
CA MET A 380 -5.47 -12.11 3.22
C MET A 380 -6.78 -11.63 2.60
N GLN A 381 -7.24 -10.43 2.98
CA GLN A 381 -8.38 -9.80 2.31
C GLN A 381 -8.16 -9.67 0.80
N ARG A 382 -6.94 -9.35 0.35
CA ARG A 382 -6.65 -9.25 -1.09
C ARG A 382 -6.80 -10.58 -1.82
N LEU A 383 -6.49 -11.71 -1.17
CA LEU A 383 -6.74 -13.03 -1.76
C LEU A 383 -8.23 -13.26 -1.98
N GLU A 384 -9.08 -12.88 -1.00
CA GLU A 384 -10.53 -12.95 -1.16
C GLU A 384 -11.04 -12.00 -2.26
N PHE A 385 -10.51 -10.78 -2.33
CA PHE A 385 -10.83 -9.83 -3.41
C PHE A 385 -10.47 -10.42 -4.78
N TRP A 386 -9.32 -11.09 -4.89
CA TRP A 386 -8.89 -11.69 -6.15
C TRP A 386 -9.69 -12.93 -6.50
N LYS A 387 -10.14 -13.73 -5.52
CA LYS A 387 -11.07 -14.84 -5.76
C LYS A 387 -12.40 -14.33 -6.32
N ALA A 388 -13.00 -13.33 -5.68
CA ALA A 388 -14.23 -12.69 -6.19
C ALA A 388 -14.01 -12.08 -7.58
N GLY A 389 -12.93 -11.32 -7.76
CA GLY A 389 -12.57 -10.73 -9.04
C GLY A 389 -12.36 -11.77 -10.15
N TYR A 390 -11.81 -12.95 -9.83
CA TYR A 390 -11.66 -14.04 -10.80
C TYR A 390 -13.00 -14.57 -11.30
N VAL A 391 -13.99 -14.69 -10.42
CA VAL A 391 -15.36 -15.09 -10.84
C VAL A 391 -15.92 -14.09 -11.85
N ILE A 392 -15.81 -12.79 -11.58
CA ILE A 392 -16.29 -11.73 -12.48
C ILE A 392 -15.54 -11.77 -13.82
N ALA A 393 -14.21 -11.86 -13.75
CA ALA A 393 -13.34 -11.86 -14.92
C ALA A 393 -13.60 -13.07 -15.84
N LYS A 394 -13.89 -14.25 -15.26
CA LYS A 394 -14.24 -15.46 -16.02
C LYS A 394 -15.55 -15.33 -16.77
N GLN A 395 -16.52 -14.60 -16.23
CA GLN A 395 -17.82 -14.37 -16.87
C GLN A 395 -17.74 -13.34 -18.01
N ASN A 396 -16.84 -12.34 -17.88
CA ASN A 396 -16.73 -11.22 -18.82
C ASN A 396 -15.28 -10.99 -19.28
N PRO A 397 -14.63 -11.98 -19.95
CA PRO A 397 -13.17 -11.92 -20.16
C PRO A 397 -12.73 -10.92 -21.25
N ILE A 398 -13.57 -10.58 -22.22
CA ILE A 398 -13.18 -9.79 -23.40
C ILE A 398 -13.33 -8.29 -23.16
N ILE A 399 -14.51 -7.84 -22.71
CA ILE A 399 -14.86 -6.42 -22.55
C ILE A 399 -15.15 -6.02 -21.11
N GLY A 400 -15.13 -6.97 -20.16
CA GLY A 400 -15.40 -6.73 -18.75
C GLY A 400 -16.87 -6.39 -18.46
N VAL A 401 -17.13 -5.86 -17.24
CA VAL A 401 -18.48 -5.54 -16.77
C VAL A 401 -18.91 -4.09 -17.05
N GLY A 402 -18.00 -3.22 -17.51
CA GLY A 402 -18.27 -1.81 -17.70
C GLY A 402 -17.94 -0.93 -16.50
N THR A 403 -17.94 0.39 -16.72
CA THR A 403 -17.47 1.38 -15.75
C THR A 403 -18.33 1.42 -14.49
N GLY A 404 -19.64 1.23 -14.60
CA GLY A 404 -20.59 1.36 -13.49
C GLY A 404 -20.77 0.11 -12.65
N ASP A 405 -20.62 -1.07 -13.27
CA ASP A 405 -21.13 -2.30 -12.69
C ASP A 405 -20.10 -3.04 -11.81
N VAL A 406 -18.86 -2.55 -11.74
CA VAL A 406 -17.78 -3.17 -10.95
C VAL A 406 -18.19 -3.42 -9.50
N LYS A 407 -18.85 -2.45 -8.85
CA LYS A 407 -19.20 -2.58 -7.43
C LYS A 407 -20.24 -3.67 -7.22
N ILE A 408 -21.31 -3.70 -7.99
CA ILE A 408 -22.38 -4.68 -7.85
C ILE A 408 -21.85 -6.08 -8.17
N SER A 409 -21.07 -6.23 -9.25
CA SER A 409 -20.46 -7.50 -9.62
C SER A 409 -19.57 -8.08 -8.52
N PHE A 410 -18.81 -7.24 -7.78
CA PHE A 410 -18.05 -7.70 -6.62
C PHE A 410 -18.96 -8.20 -5.50
N TYR A 411 -20.09 -7.52 -5.21
CA TYR A 411 -21.03 -7.97 -4.19
C TYR A 411 -21.63 -9.34 -4.53
N GLU A 412 -22.08 -9.55 -5.75
CA GLU A 412 -22.60 -10.82 -6.25
C GLU A 412 -21.54 -11.93 -6.22
N ALA A 413 -20.30 -11.60 -6.62
CA ALA A 413 -19.20 -12.55 -6.59
C ALA A 413 -18.81 -12.97 -5.17
N TYR A 414 -18.85 -12.06 -4.17
CA TYR A 414 -18.61 -12.42 -2.77
C TYR A 414 -19.70 -13.35 -2.21
N GLU A 415 -20.95 -13.17 -2.61
CA GLU A 415 -22.05 -14.10 -2.26
C GLU A 415 -21.83 -15.46 -2.93
N THR A 416 -21.47 -15.47 -4.22
CA THR A 416 -21.20 -16.69 -5.00
C THR A 416 -20.09 -17.56 -4.41
N ILE A 417 -18.98 -16.95 -3.95
CA ILE A 417 -17.86 -17.68 -3.35
C ILE A 417 -18.06 -18.00 -1.87
N ASN A 418 -19.20 -17.65 -1.26
CA ASN A 418 -19.48 -17.80 0.16
C ASN A 418 -18.33 -17.33 1.05
N THR A 419 -17.81 -16.12 0.78
CA THR A 419 -16.67 -15.59 1.50
C THR A 419 -16.92 -15.44 3.00
N GLN A 420 -15.89 -15.71 3.81
CA GLN A 420 -15.94 -15.44 5.26
C GLN A 420 -15.71 -13.95 5.60
N LEU A 421 -15.43 -13.10 4.62
CA LEU A 421 -15.30 -11.66 4.84
C LEU A 421 -16.59 -11.03 5.31
N GLN A 422 -16.51 -10.24 6.38
CA GLN A 422 -17.64 -9.38 6.79
C GLN A 422 -17.96 -8.38 5.66
N LYS A 423 -19.26 -8.10 5.41
CA LYS A 423 -19.72 -7.21 4.30
C LYS A 423 -19.05 -5.84 4.27
N LYS A 424 -18.64 -5.28 5.42
CA LYS A 424 -17.89 -4.01 5.49
C LYS A 424 -16.51 -4.04 4.82
N TYR A 425 -15.96 -5.24 4.59
CA TYR A 425 -14.68 -5.47 3.91
C TYR A 425 -14.86 -5.96 2.47
N TRP A 426 -16.06 -5.97 1.91
CA TRP A 426 -16.29 -6.29 0.51
C TRP A 426 -15.86 -5.13 -0.37
N LEU A 427 -14.61 -5.17 -0.79
CA LEU A 427 -13.95 -4.11 -1.54
C LEU A 427 -13.59 -4.61 -2.94
N ARG A 428 -13.04 -3.72 -3.78
CA ARG A 428 -12.50 -4.04 -5.11
C ARG A 428 -11.19 -4.83 -4.99
N ALA A 429 -10.60 -5.20 -6.14
CA ALA A 429 -9.41 -6.05 -6.24
C ALA A 429 -8.16 -5.53 -5.50
N HIS A 430 -8.05 -4.23 -5.21
CA HIS A 430 -6.81 -3.60 -4.73
C HIS A 430 -5.58 -3.99 -5.57
N ASN A 431 -5.80 -4.08 -6.88
CA ASN A 431 -4.80 -4.31 -7.92
C ASN A 431 -5.30 -3.64 -9.19
N GLN A 432 -4.64 -2.56 -9.62
CA GLN A 432 -5.12 -1.74 -10.74
C GLN A 432 -5.21 -2.52 -12.06
N TYR A 433 -4.27 -3.42 -12.32
CA TYR A 433 -4.30 -4.25 -13.54
C TYR A 433 -5.53 -5.15 -13.54
N PHE A 434 -5.81 -5.76 -12.40
CA PHE A 434 -6.95 -6.65 -12.26
C PHE A 434 -8.27 -5.87 -12.26
N THR A 435 -8.32 -4.69 -11.64
CA THR A 435 -9.48 -3.80 -11.71
C THR A 435 -9.79 -3.37 -13.15
N ILE A 436 -8.77 -3.01 -13.94
CA ILE A 436 -8.95 -2.70 -15.36
C ILE A 436 -9.41 -3.92 -16.15
N PHE A 437 -8.86 -5.10 -15.86
CA PHE A 437 -9.29 -6.34 -16.50
C PHE A 437 -10.75 -6.70 -16.20
N ILE A 438 -11.16 -6.60 -14.94
CA ILE A 438 -12.55 -6.81 -14.52
C ILE A 438 -13.48 -5.81 -15.20
N THR A 439 -13.08 -4.54 -15.26
CA THR A 439 -13.91 -3.46 -15.78
C THR A 439 -14.05 -3.50 -17.30
N PHE A 440 -12.96 -3.76 -18.05
CA PHE A 440 -12.88 -3.61 -19.51
C PHE A 440 -12.37 -4.85 -20.24
N GLY A 441 -12.20 -5.97 -19.53
CA GLY A 441 -11.72 -7.22 -20.09
C GLY A 441 -10.29 -7.16 -20.61
N PHE A 442 -9.93 -8.17 -21.41
CA PHE A 442 -8.61 -8.27 -22.03
C PHE A 442 -8.30 -7.07 -22.94
N LEU A 443 -9.29 -6.60 -23.72
CA LEU A 443 -9.11 -5.47 -24.63
C LEU A 443 -8.76 -4.19 -23.86
N GLY A 444 -9.46 -3.92 -22.74
CA GLY A 444 -9.16 -2.77 -21.92
C GLY A 444 -7.83 -2.87 -21.20
N LEU A 445 -7.44 -4.05 -20.71
CA LEU A 445 -6.14 -4.28 -20.12
C LEU A 445 -5.00 -4.08 -21.12
N ALA A 446 -5.15 -4.61 -22.33
CA ALA A 446 -4.17 -4.42 -23.41
C ALA A 446 -3.99 -2.93 -23.74
N TRP A 447 -5.10 -2.19 -23.87
CA TRP A 447 -5.06 -0.75 -24.10
C TRP A 447 -4.43 0.02 -22.93
N PHE A 448 -4.77 -0.33 -21.71
CA PHE A 448 -4.14 0.25 -20.51
C PHE A 448 -2.61 0.09 -20.55
N LEU A 449 -2.12 -1.11 -20.87
CA LEU A 449 -0.68 -1.36 -21.00
C LEU A 449 -0.07 -0.52 -22.14
N VAL A 450 -0.78 -0.37 -23.28
CA VAL A 450 -0.35 0.54 -24.35
C VAL A 450 -0.21 1.97 -23.82
N THR A 451 -1.18 2.49 -23.07
CA THR A 451 -1.10 3.87 -22.53
C THR A 451 0.06 4.07 -21.56
N LEU A 452 0.49 3.02 -20.85
CA LEU A 452 1.63 3.07 -19.92
C LEU A 452 2.98 2.96 -20.65
N PHE A 453 3.10 2.07 -21.61
CA PHE A 453 4.40 1.75 -22.23
C PHE A 453 4.68 2.52 -23.51
N TYR A 454 3.67 2.94 -24.28
CA TYR A 454 3.85 3.73 -25.50
C TYR A 454 4.72 4.98 -25.28
N PRO A 455 4.54 5.76 -24.18
CA PRO A 455 5.41 6.89 -23.91
C PRO A 455 6.88 6.49 -23.66
N VAL A 456 7.16 5.35 -23.04
CA VAL A 456 8.54 4.91 -22.75
C VAL A 456 9.35 4.74 -24.03
N PHE A 457 8.73 4.21 -25.08
CA PHE A 457 9.39 3.93 -26.35
C PHE A 457 9.43 5.16 -27.28
N ASN A 458 8.46 6.07 -27.15
CA ASN A 458 8.30 7.22 -28.05
C ASN A 458 8.71 8.55 -27.44
N PHE A 459 9.06 8.60 -26.15
CA PHE A 459 9.55 9.78 -25.49
C PHE A 459 11.06 9.95 -25.74
N PRO A 460 11.53 11.16 -26.13
CA PRO A 460 12.96 11.40 -26.39
C PRO A 460 13.80 11.08 -25.14
N LYS A 461 14.93 10.39 -25.33
CA LYS A 461 15.88 10.06 -24.25
C LYS A 461 16.70 11.28 -23.84
N ASN A 462 16.03 12.29 -23.32
CA ASN A 462 16.60 13.53 -22.82
C ASN A 462 16.79 13.51 -21.28
N THR A 463 17.11 14.67 -20.69
CA THR A 463 17.33 14.85 -19.24
C THR A 463 16.16 14.35 -18.37
N PHE A 464 14.92 14.34 -18.87
CA PHE A 464 13.73 13.91 -18.13
C PHE A 464 13.29 12.48 -18.39
N TRP A 465 13.99 11.75 -19.25
CA TRP A 465 13.68 10.33 -19.48
C TRP A 465 13.85 9.49 -18.20
N TYR A 466 14.94 9.68 -17.45
CA TYR A 466 15.15 8.99 -16.16
C TYR A 466 14.12 9.37 -15.10
N PRO A 467 13.79 10.66 -14.86
CA PRO A 467 12.66 11.06 -14.01
C PRO A 467 11.35 10.39 -14.40
N TYR A 468 11.02 10.34 -15.69
CA TYR A 468 9.82 9.71 -16.19
C TYR A 468 9.78 8.21 -15.93
N VAL A 469 10.86 7.49 -16.29
CA VAL A 469 10.96 6.04 -16.07
C VAL A 469 10.89 5.71 -14.57
N GLY A 470 11.57 6.47 -13.71
CA GLY A 470 11.51 6.27 -12.28
C GLY A 470 10.09 6.48 -11.71
N PHE A 471 9.40 7.53 -12.13
CA PHE A 471 7.99 7.74 -11.80
C PHE A 471 7.10 6.58 -12.30
N LEU A 472 7.31 6.14 -13.54
CA LEU A 472 6.53 5.04 -14.11
C LEU A 472 6.75 3.73 -13.32
N ILE A 473 7.97 3.42 -12.90
CA ILE A 473 8.26 2.26 -12.04
C ILE A 473 7.47 2.37 -10.73
N ILE A 474 7.44 3.55 -10.08
CA ILE A 474 6.65 3.77 -8.87
C ILE A 474 5.18 3.46 -9.13
N ALA A 475 4.62 3.97 -10.24
CA ALA A 475 3.23 3.73 -10.61
C ALA A 475 2.96 2.24 -10.89
N LEU A 476 3.79 1.58 -11.72
CA LEU A 476 3.63 0.17 -12.08
C LEU A 476 3.67 -0.75 -10.86
N VAL A 477 4.61 -0.52 -9.92
CA VAL A 477 4.70 -1.30 -8.68
C VAL A 477 3.50 -1.03 -7.78
N SER A 478 3.05 0.23 -7.68
CA SER A 478 1.86 0.57 -6.88
C SER A 478 0.60 -0.12 -7.40
N PHE A 479 0.45 -0.26 -8.70
CA PHE A 479 -0.70 -0.88 -9.36
C PHE A 479 -0.86 -2.38 -9.03
N ILE A 480 0.20 -3.05 -8.57
CA ILE A 480 0.11 -4.45 -8.14
C ILE A 480 -0.65 -4.59 -6.83
N SER A 481 -0.49 -3.63 -5.91
CA SER A 481 -1.00 -3.73 -4.54
C SER A 481 -2.11 -2.74 -4.21
N GLU A 482 -2.47 -1.82 -5.13
CA GLU A 482 -3.47 -0.77 -4.93
C GLU A 482 -4.20 -0.41 -6.21
N ASP A 483 -5.46 -0.02 -6.03
CA ASP A 483 -6.29 0.62 -7.04
C ASP A 483 -5.97 2.12 -7.07
N THR A 484 -4.77 2.48 -7.51
CA THR A 484 -4.26 3.86 -7.43
C THR A 484 -5.14 4.82 -8.22
N LEU A 485 -5.63 4.41 -9.39
CA LEU A 485 -6.48 5.25 -10.26
C LEU A 485 -7.94 5.33 -9.82
N GLU A 486 -8.34 4.58 -8.77
CA GLU A 486 -9.72 4.57 -8.27
C GLU A 486 -9.96 5.61 -7.15
N SER A 487 -9.03 6.52 -6.95
CA SER A 487 -9.16 7.59 -5.97
C SER A 487 -8.64 8.91 -6.51
N GLN A 488 -9.28 10.00 -6.11
CA GLN A 488 -8.93 11.36 -6.57
C GLN A 488 -7.43 11.68 -6.41
N ILE A 489 -6.84 11.38 -5.25
CA ILE A 489 -5.41 11.66 -4.99
C ILE A 489 -4.54 10.79 -5.88
N GLY A 490 -4.84 9.49 -5.98
CA GLY A 490 -4.02 8.57 -6.76
C GLY A 490 -4.08 8.86 -8.26
N VAL A 491 -5.28 9.10 -8.80
CA VAL A 491 -5.42 9.44 -10.22
C VAL A 491 -4.79 10.79 -10.55
N THR A 492 -4.89 11.78 -9.65
CA THR A 492 -4.23 13.08 -9.86
C THR A 492 -2.71 12.96 -9.77
N PHE A 493 -2.20 12.19 -8.80
CA PHE A 493 -0.77 11.92 -8.68
C PHE A 493 -0.23 11.29 -9.98
N PHE A 494 -0.91 10.25 -10.48
CA PHE A 494 -0.53 9.60 -11.72
C PHE A 494 -0.64 10.55 -12.92
N ALA A 495 -1.80 11.16 -13.15
CA ALA A 495 -2.05 12.00 -14.29
C ALA A 495 -1.15 13.24 -14.34
N PHE A 496 -0.88 13.85 -13.17
CA PHE A 496 -0.01 15.02 -13.08
C PHE A 496 1.44 14.67 -13.40
N PHE A 497 2.06 13.74 -12.68
CA PHE A 497 3.47 13.43 -12.91
C PHE A 497 3.71 12.78 -14.27
N ASN A 498 2.78 11.91 -14.73
CA ASN A 498 2.84 11.36 -16.08
C ASN A 498 2.87 12.48 -17.15
N SER A 499 1.94 13.42 -17.05
CA SER A 499 1.83 14.51 -18.03
C SER A 499 2.92 15.58 -17.88
N PHE A 500 3.28 15.95 -16.64
CA PHE A 500 4.29 16.98 -16.40
C PHE A 500 5.68 16.52 -16.85
N LEU A 501 6.05 15.28 -16.58
CA LEU A 501 7.34 14.74 -16.99
C LEU A 501 7.43 14.50 -18.50
N LEU A 502 6.30 14.29 -19.19
CA LEU A 502 6.26 14.17 -20.65
C LEU A 502 6.20 15.52 -21.37
N PHE A 503 5.45 16.50 -20.84
CA PHE A 503 5.07 17.71 -21.59
C PHE A 503 5.40 19.02 -20.90
N GLY A 504 5.55 19.04 -19.58
CA GLY A 504 5.51 20.27 -18.76
C GLY A 504 6.76 21.13 -18.79
N TYR A 505 7.88 20.72 -19.40
CA TYR A 505 9.14 21.44 -19.34
C TYR A 505 9.74 21.72 -20.74
N HIS A 506 10.62 22.74 -20.80
CA HIS A 506 11.37 23.05 -22.03
C HIS A 506 12.42 21.95 -22.30
N LYS A 507 12.49 21.50 -23.55
CA LYS A 507 13.62 20.69 -24.04
C LYS A 507 14.77 21.64 -24.29
N ASP A 508 15.83 21.58 -23.47
CA ASP A 508 17.11 22.19 -23.80
C ASP A 508 17.79 21.40 -24.92
#